data_ebb0e021b2232f5580b2cf5e8e5f9e5c
#
_entry.id   ebb0e021b2232f5580b2cf5e8e5f9e5c
#
_cell.length_a   1.000
_cell.length_b   1.000
_cell.length_c   1.000
_cell.angle_alpha   90.00
_cell.angle_beta   90.00
_cell.angle_gamma   90.00
#
_symmetry.space_group_name_H-M   'P 1'
#
loop_
_entity.id
_entity.type
_entity.pdbx_description
1 polymer ?
#
loop_
_entity_poly.entity_id
_entity_poly.type
_entity_poly.pdbx_seq_one_letter_code
_entity_poly.pdbx_strand_id
1 'polypeptide(L)'
;MKRLLIAAVCGIGIAAPMSAVYAADPPVCKNVRFADVGWTDIAATTGLAATMLQGLGYAPTKTIASVPITFAGIKSKQIDVFLGYWSPTMDPIIQPFTKAGTIKVLATPNLTGAKYTLAVPDYVYQGGLKSFADIQKYADKLNGKIYGIEPGNDGNALIKKMIDGNQFGLGKFKLVESSEAGMLVEVNRAIRDKQWIVFLGWEPHPMNVQMKIDYLTGGDSVFGPNYGEAKVLTATPPDYAQRCPNVAKFVSNLQFTTSIENHVMVPIMNKEDPNKAAAEWLKANPQSLDKWLAGVTTFDGKPGLPAVKAYLGVH
;
A
#
# COMPACT_ATOMS: atom_id res chain seq x y z
N MET A 1 -51.23 60.69 -37.85
CA MET A 1 -51.13 59.38 -37.15
C MET A 1 -49.93 58.63 -37.74
N LYS A 2 -48.83 58.68 -37.07
CA LYS A 2 -47.58 57.96 -37.47
C LYS A 2 -47.43 56.68 -36.59
N ARG A 3 -47.48 55.52 -37.21
CA ARG A 3 -47.29 54.24 -36.56
C ARG A 3 -45.80 53.94 -36.50
N LEU A 4 -45.25 53.83 -35.30
CA LEU A 4 -43.89 53.34 -35.06
C LEU A 4 -43.94 51.80 -35.07
N LEU A 5 -43.14 51.18 -35.94
CA LEU A 5 -42.85 49.74 -35.92
C LEU A 5 -41.58 49.53 -35.07
N ILE A 6 -41.73 48.80 -33.96
CA ILE A 6 -40.62 48.36 -33.13
C ILE A 6 -40.22 46.97 -33.65
N ALA A 7 -38.99 46.85 -34.20
CA ALA A 7 -38.39 45.57 -34.58
C ALA A 7 -37.76 44.97 -33.37
N ALA A 8 -38.19 43.81 -32.85
CA ALA A 8 -37.60 43.04 -31.83
C ALA A 8 -36.46 42.20 -32.43
N VAL A 9 -35.22 42.51 -32.07
CA VAL A 9 -34.03 41.70 -32.41
C VAL A 9 -33.90 40.60 -31.37
N CYS A 10 -34.28 39.35 -31.73
CA CYS A 10 -33.97 38.15 -30.92
C CYS A 10 -32.47 37.82 -31.05
N GLY A 11 -31.68 38.16 -30.04
CA GLY A 11 -30.30 37.72 -29.93
C GLY A 11 -30.26 36.23 -29.55
N ILE A 12 -29.83 35.38 -30.48
CA ILE A 12 -29.53 33.96 -30.21
C ILE A 12 -28.18 33.92 -29.49
N GLY A 13 -28.24 33.77 -28.16
CA GLY A 13 -27.05 33.52 -27.36
C GLY A 13 -26.47 32.11 -27.65
N ILE A 14 -25.36 32.04 -28.36
CA ILE A 14 -24.59 30.80 -28.53
C ILE A 14 -23.94 30.49 -27.20
N ALA A 15 -24.51 29.57 -26.42
CA ALA A 15 -23.84 29.01 -25.26
C ALA A 15 -22.66 28.13 -25.76
N ALA A 16 -21.46 28.67 -25.73
CA ALA A 16 -20.26 27.87 -25.95
C ALA A 16 -20.16 26.84 -24.82
N PRO A 17 -19.88 25.55 -25.13
CA PRO A 17 -19.64 24.56 -24.08
C PRO A 17 -18.42 25.01 -23.29
N MET A 18 -18.55 25.27 -21.99
CA MET A 18 -17.45 25.42 -21.07
C MET A 18 -16.69 24.06 -20.99
N SER A 19 -15.70 23.92 -21.82
CA SER A 19 -14.69 22.83 -21.62
C SER A 19 -14.11 23.04 -20.26
N ALA A 20 -14.30 22.09 -19.35
CA ALA A 20 -13.63 22.07 -18.06
C ALA A 20 -12.12 22.03 -18.34
N VAL A 21 -11.46 23.17 -18.19
CA VAL A 21 -10.00 23.24 -18.25
C VAL A 21 -9.51 22.56 -16.98
N TYR A 22 -9.17 21.28 -17.06
CA TYR A 22 -8.44 20.61 -16.00
C TYR A 22 -7.07 21.28 -15.93
N ALA A 23 -6.78 21.95 -14.83
CA ALA A 23 -5.51 22.64 -14.65
C ALA A 23 -4.38 21.60 -14.62
N ALA A 24 -3.41 21.76 -15.51
CA ALA A 24 -2.15 21.02 -15.45
C ALA A 24 -1.47 21.28 -14.10
N ASP A 25 -0.82 20.28 -13.56
CA ASP A 25 -0.05 20.44 -12.33
C ASP A 25 1.15 21.40 -12.58
N PRO A 26 1.54 22.21 -11.60
CA PRO A 26 2.71 23.08 -11.72
C PRO A 26 4.01 22.25 -11.87
N PRO A 27 5.10 22.83 -12.43
CA PRO A 27 6.35 22.12 -12.72
C PRO A 27 6.96 21.39 -11.52
N VAL A 28 6.76 21.89 -10.30
CA VAL A 28 7.23 21.26 -9.05
C VAL A 28 6.62 19.87 -8.82
N CYS A 29 5.47 19.58 -9.41
CA CYS A 29 4.76 18.30 -9.30
C CYS A 29 5.21 17.26 -10.35
N LYS A 30 6.12 17.64 -11.27
CA LYS A 30 6.66 16.72 -12.29
C LYS A 30 7.27 15.47 -11.65
N ASN A 31 8.04 15.66 -10.59
CA ASN A 31 8.63 14.58 -9.82
C ASN A 31 7.66 14.14 -8.72
N VAL A 32 7.28 12.87 -8.73
CA VAL A 32 6.42 12.27 -7.70
C VAL A 32 7.24 11.27 -6.91
N ARG A 33 7.50 11.57 -5.63
CA ARG A 33 8.40 10.80 -4.76
C ARG A 33 7.61 9.86 -3.88
N PHE A 34 7.69 8.56 -4.18
CA PHE A 34 7.07 7.51 -3.38
C PHE A 34 8.03 7.01 -2.30
N ALA A 35 7.47 6.61 -1.15
CA ALA A 35 8.19 5.77 -0.21
C ALA A 35 8.10 4.30 -0.63
N ASP A 36 9.20 3.59 -0.47
CA ASP A 36 9.29 2.14 -0.54
C ASP A 36 9.92 1.65 0.79
N VAL A 37 9.23 0.77 1.49
CA VAL A 37 9.69 0.25 2.78
C VAL A 37 10.29 -1.16 2.66
N GLY A 38 10.49 -1.62 1.43
CA GLY A 38 11.13 -2.91 1.12
C GLY A 38 10.18 -4.09 1.11
N TRP A 39 8.86 -3.86 1.09
CA TRP A 39 7.86 -4.93 1.00
C TRP A 39 7.39 -5.14 -0.44
N THR A 40 7.04 -6.39 -0.75
CA THR A 40 6.62 -6.75 -2.11
C THR A 40 5.28 -6.13 -2.49
N ASP A 41 4.34 -5.94 -1.54
CA ASP A 41 3.06 -5.25 -1.77
C ASP A 41 3.25 -3.77 -2.12
N ILE A 42 4.14 -3.07 -1.39
CA ILE A 42 4.51 -1.69 -1.70
C ILE A 42 5.21 -1.58 -3.06
N ALA A 43 6.08 -2.52 -3.37
CA ALA A 43 6.72 -2.56 -4.68
C ALA A 43 5.68 -2.75 -5.80
N ALA A 44 4.65 -3.58 -5.58
CA ALA A 44 3.56 -3.83 -6.53
C ALA A 44 2.67 -2.58 -6.71
N THR A 45 2.14 -2.02 -5.63
CA THR A 45 1.23 -0.86 -5.68
C THR A 45 1.93 0.40 -6.18
N THR A 46 3.17 0.64 -5.75
CA THR A 46 3.99 1.75 -6.26
C THR A 46 4.39 1.53 -7.72
N GLY A 47 4.67 0.29 -8.13
CA GLY A 47 4.92 -0.07 -9.53
C GLY A 47 3.75 0.26 -10.44
N LEU A 48 2.52 -0.11 -10.04
CA LEU A 48 1.29 0.24 -10.76
C LEU A 48 1.12 1.77 -10.87
N ALA A 49 1.26 2.48 -9.75
CA ALA A 49 1.15 3.93 -9.73
C ALA A 49 2.24 4.62 -10.58
N ALA A 50 3.48 4.18 -10.45
CA ALA A 50 4.61 4.76 -11.20
C ALA A 50 4.47 4.54 -12.72
N THR A 51 4.06 3.34 -13.14
CA THR A 51 3.84 3.03 -14.56
C THR A 51 2.77 3.94 -15.18
N MET A 52 1.65 4.14 -14.49
CA MET A 52 0.60 5.06 -14.96
C MET A 52 1.08 6.52 -14.98
N LEU A 53 1.79 6.97 -13.94
CA LEU A 53 2.36 8.32 -13.89
C LEU A 53 3.35 8.58 -15.01
N GLN A 54 4.17 7.59 -15.39
CA GLN A 54 5.05 7.69 -16.58
C GLN A 54 4.24 7.91 -17.85
N GLY A 55 3.16 7.14 -18.05
CA GLY A 55 2.23 7.33 -19.17
C GLY A 55 1.52 8.69 -19.15
N LEU A 56 1.32 9.28 -17.97
CA LEU A 56 0.81 10.65 -17.80
C LEU A 56 1.87 11.72 -18.00
N GLY A 57 3.12 11.35 -18.23
CA GLY A 57 4.23 12.28 -18.44
C GLY A 57 4.87 12.83 -17.15
N TYR A 58 4.62 12.23 -15.98
CA TYR A 58 5.34 12.52 -14.73
C TYR A 58 6.64 11.72 -14.62
N ALA A 59 7.47 12.06 -13.65
CA ALA A 59 8.72 11.38 -13.32
C ALA A 59 8.64 10.80 -11.89
N PRO A 60 8.01 9.62 -11.71
CA PRO A 60 7.95 8.99 -10.40
C PRO A 60 9.32 8.47 -9.98
N THR A 61 9.64 8.64 -8.68
CA THR A 61 10.84 8.10 -8.05
C THR A 61 10.46 7.36 -6.77
N LYS A 62 11.29 6.40 -6.36
CA LYS A 62 11.13 5.62 -5.13
C LYS A 62 12.29 5.88 -4.19
N THR A 63 11.99 6.08 -2.91
CA THR A 63 12.96 6.22 -1.83
C THR A 63 12.77 5.07 -0.85
N ILE A 64 13.80 4.24 -0.71
CA ILE A 64 13.78 3.15 0.28
C ILE A 64 14.06 3.75 1.65
N ALA A 65 13.14 3.51 2.60
CA ALA A 65 13.22 4.02 3.96
C ALA A 65 12.42 3.12 4.91
N SER A 66 12.79 3.05 6.18
CA SER A 66 11.94 2.40 7.20
C SER A 66 10.64 3.17 7.43
N VAL A 67 9.63 2.54 8.02
CA VAL A 67 8.33 3.18 8.30
C VAL A 67 8.47 4.50 9.07
N PRO A 68 9.25 4.60 10.17
CA PRO A 68 9.45 5.87 10.87
C PRO A 68 10.12 6.95 10.01
N ILE A 69 11.11 6.57 9.19
CA ILE A 69 11.80 7.50 8.27
C ILE A 69 10.86 7.96 7.17
N THR A 70 9.98 7.08 6.68
CA THR A 70 8.95 7.42 5.69
C THR A 70 8.04 8.54 6.22
N PHE A 71 7.51 8.41 7.44
CA PHE A 71 6.66 9.46 8.01
C PHE A 71 7.42 10.77 8.28
N ALA A 72 8.67 10.68 8.72
CA ALA A 72 9.52 11.87 8.85
C ALA A 72 9.78 12.54 7.47
N GLY A 73 9.98 11.75 6.43
CA GLY A 73 10.14 12.21 5.04
C GLY A 73 8.90 12.90 4.48
N ILE A 74 7.70 12.38 4.78
CA ILE A 74 6.42 13.03 4.42
C ILE A 74 6.28 14.37 5.15
N LYS A 75 6.54 14.40 6.46
CA LYS A 75 6.52 15.63 7.26
C LYS A 75 7.45 16.69 6.69
N SER A 76 8.66 16.31 6.29
CA SER A 76 9.67 17.22 5.70
C SER A 76 9.45 17.49 4.20
N LYS A 77 8.39 16.93 3.62
CA LYS A 77 8.07 17.02 2.18
C LYS A 77 9.18 16.49 1.25
N GLN A 78 9.98 15.55 1.73
CA GLN A 78 10.96 14.80 0.93
C GLN A 78 10.31 13.57 0.25
N ILE A 79 9.20 13.11 0.79
CA ILE A 79 8.33 12.06 0.26
C ILE A 79 6.95 12.68 0.01
N ASP A 80 6.36 12.40 -1.16
CA ASP A 80 5.06 12.92 -1.56
C ASP A 80 3.92 11.94 -1.29
N VAL A 81 4.16 10.64 -1.48
CA VAL A 81 3.13 9.61 -1.39
C VAL A 81 3.69 8.35 -0.72
N PHE A 82 2.95 7.82 0.24
CA PHE A 82 3.15 6.48 0.79
C PHE A 82 1.84 5.70 0.71
N LEU A 83 1.83 4.60 -0.03
CA LEU A 83 0.64 3.77 -0.29
C LEU A 83 0.43 2.67 0.74
N GLY A 84 1.32 2.54 1.73
CA GLY A 84 1.40 1.41 2.66
C GLY A 84 1.17 1.76 4.13
N TYR A 85 0.30 2.70 4.45
CA TYR A 85 -0.09 2.92 5.84
C TYR A 85 -1.10 1.85 6.28
N TRP A 86 -0.61 0.80 6.94
CA TRP A 86 -1.40 -0.30 7.50
C TRP A 86 -2.02 0.08 8.85
N SER A 87 -3.33 0.29 8.89
CA SER A 87 -4.09 0.56 10.11
C SER A 87 -4.84 -0.72 10.55
N PRO A 88 -4.81 -1.10 11.85
CA PRO A 88 -4.43 -0.28 13.00
C PRO A 88 -2.95 -0.39 13.45
N THR A 89 -2.15 -1.29 12.90
CA THR A 89 -0.81 -1.61 13.47
C THR A 89 0.17 -0.44 13.43
N MET A 90 0.12 0.40 12.38
CA MET A 90 0.94 1.61 12.29
C MET A 90 0.35 2.84 12.98
N ASP A 91 -0.88 2.78 13.49
CA ASP A 91 -1.53 3.94 14.12
C ASP A 91 -0.66 4.61 15.18
N PRO A 92 0.01 3.87 16.10
CA PRO A 92 0.87 4.49 17.10
C PRO A 92 2.05 5.27 16.52
N ILE A 93 2.57 4.85 15.36
CA ILE A 93 3.73 5.48 14.71
C ILE A 93 3.32 6.76 13.98
N ILE A 94 2.19 6.75 13.27
CA ILE A 94 1.73 7.92 12.49
C ILE A 94 1.01 8.97 13.35
N GLN A 95 0.39 8.56 14.47
CA GLN A 95 -0.45 9.42 15.29
C GLN A 95 0.20 10.77 15.72
N PRO A 96 1.49 10.84 16.10
CA PRO A 96 2.13 12.11 16.41
C PRO A 96 2.12 13.10 15.23
N PHE A 97 2.26 12.59 14.00
CA PHE A 97 2.29 13.40 12.78
C PHE A 97 0.90 13.87 12.37
N THR A 98 -0.11 12.99 12.48
CA THR A 98 -1.49 13.35 12.13
C THR A 98 -2.09 14.32 13.15
N LYS A 99 -1.82 14.15 14.45
CA LYS A 99 -2.21 15.10 15.51
C LYS A 99 -1.56 16.47 15.33
N ALA A 100 -0.31 16.51 14.87
CA ALA A 100 0.40 17.75 14.58
C ALA A 100 0.01 18.37 13.22
N GLY A 101 -0.89 17.73 12.45
CA GLY A 101 -1.31 18.20 11.12
C GLY A 101 -0.19 18.19 10.07
N THR A 102 0.88 17.43 10.29
CA THR A 102 2.05 17.37 9.38
C THR A 102 1.99 16.24 8.36
N ILE A 103 1.07 15.31 8.53
CA ILE A 103 0.72 14.25 7.56
C ILE A 103 -0.80 14.22 7.41
N LYS A 104 -1.25 14.08 6.17
CA LYS A 104 -2.64 13.80 5.81
C LYS A 104 -2.77 12.35 5.38
N VAL A 105 -3.68 11.62 6.01
CA VAL A 105 -4.12 10.31 5.57
C VAL A 105 -5.37 10.49 4.74
N LEU A 106 -5.44 9.85 3.56
CA LEU A 106 -6.64 9.87 2.74
C LEU A 106 -7.73 9.04 3.40
N ALA A 107 -8.97 9.54 3.37
CA ALA A 107 -10.09 8.90 4.08
C ALA A 107 -10.50 7.55 3.48
N THR A 108 -10.37 7.40 2.15
CA THR A 108 -10.68 6.15 1.46
C THR A 108 -9.46 5.24 1.48
N PRO A 109 -9.56 4.03 2.05
CA PRO A 109 -8.49 3.05 1.97
C PRO A 109 -8.16 2.70 0.51
N ASN A 110 -6.88 2.53 0.22
CA ASN A 110 -6.46 2.02 -1.08
C ASN A 110 -6.55 0.48 -1.15
N LEU A 111 -6.58 -0.19 0.01
CA LEU A 111 -6.84 -1.62 0.12
C LEU A 111 -7.71 -1.92 1.35
N THR A 112 -8.65 -2.83 1.23
CA THR A 112 -9.46 -3.40 2.32
C THR A 112 -9.40 -4.93 2.28
N GLY A 113 -9.73 -5.58 3.41
CA GLY A 113 -9.67 -7.04 3.52
C GLY A 113 -8.25 -7.58 3.70
N ALA A 114 -7.30 -6.71 4.03
CA ALA A 114 -5.96 -7.10 4.42
C ALA A 114 -5.97 -7.74 5.82
N LYS A 115 -4.97 -8.58 6.11
CA LYS A 115 -4.73 -9.16 7.44
C LYS A 115 -3.25 -9.05 7.78
N TYR A 116 -2.95 -8.91 9.07
CA TYR A 116 -1.58 -8.83 9.55
C TYR A 116 -1.49 -9.36 10.97
N THR A 117 -0.85 -10.50 11.17
CA THR A 117 -0.70 -11.15 12.49
C THR A 117 0.39 -12.22 12.46
N LEU A 118 0.47 -13.08 13.49
CA LEU A 118 1.39 -14.21 13.50
C LEU A 118 0.81 -15.41 12.76
N ALA A 119 1.66 -16.09 12.00
CA ALA A 119 1.36 -17.29 11.26
C ALA A 119 2.35 -18.42 11.57
N VAL A 120 1.94 -19.64 11.26
CA VAL A 120 2.73 -20.86 11.38
C VAL A 120 2.51 -21.75 10.16
N PRO A 121 3.45 -22.66 9.79
CA PRO A 121 3.15 -23.69 8.81
C PRO A 121 2.02 -24.61 9.26
N ASP A 122 1.21 -25.12 8.31
CA ASP A 122 0.06 -26.00 8.59
C ASP A 122 0.41 -27.17 9.51
N TYR A 123 1.54 -27.85 9.29
CA TYR A 123 1.93 -28.97 10.16
C TYR A 123 2.23 -28.54 11.61
N VAL A 124 2.60 -27.28 11.85
CA VAL A 124 2.78 -26.70 13.19
C VAL A 124 1.41 -26.44 13.82
N TYR A 125 0.49 -25.88 13.02
CA TYR A 125 -0.90 -25.65 13.44
C TYR A 125 -1.60 -26.97 13.80
N GLN A 126 -1.49 -27.98 12.94
CA GLN A 126 -2.01 -29.33 13.20
C GLN A 126 -1.33 -29.99 14.39
N GLY A 127 -0.06 -29.66 14.65
CA GLY A 127 0.70 -30.09 15.83
C GLY A 127 0.27 -29.44 17.15
N GLY A 128 -0.73 -28.52 17.11
CA GLY A 128 -1.38 -27.96 18.29
C GLY A 128 -1.07 -26.50 18.60
N LEU A 129 -0.18 -25.82 17.84
CA LEU A 129 0.06 -24.38 17.99
C LEU A 129 -0.97 -23.61 17.15
N LYS A 130 -2.12 -23.30 17.75
CA LYS A 130 -3.27 -22.72 17.07
C LYS A 130 -3.58 -21.27 17.49
N SER A 131 -3.03 -20.85 18.62
CA SER A 131 -3.31 -19.52 19.19
C SER A 131 -2.06 -18.88 19.76
N PHE A 132 -2.11 -17.57 20.00
CA PHE A 132 -1.07 -16.85 20.72
C PHE A 132 -0.77 -17.45 22.10
N ALA A 133 -1.80 -17.93 22.80
CA ALA A 133 -1.66 -18.59 24.11
C ALA A 133 -0.91 -19.93 24.05
N ASP A 134 -0.83 -20.54 22.87
CA ASP A 134 -0.13 -21.81 22.70
C ASP A 134 1.39 -21.61 22.45
N ILE A 135 1.83 -20.44 22.01
CA ILE A 135 3.22 -20.20 21.60
C ILE A 135 4.20 -20.60 22.72
N GLN A 136 3.92 -20.17 23.94
CA GLN A 136 4.78 -20.46 25.11
C GLN A 136 4.88 -21.95 25.43
N LYS A 137 3.83 -22.75 25.18
CA LYS A 137 3.83 -24.20 25.41
C LYS A 137 4.85 -24.93 24.53
N TYR A 138 5.18 -24.36 23.39
CA TYR A 138 6.08 -24.94 22.41
C TYR A 138 7.41 -24.17 22.28
N ALA A 139 7.81 -23.45 23.35
CA ALA A 139 9.02 -22.65 23.36
C ALA A 139 10.26 -23.42 22.90
N ASP A 140 10.44 -24.67 23.38
CA ASP A 140 11.57 -25.51 22.98
C ASP A 140 11.56 -25.86 21.50
N LYS A 141 10.39 -26.22 20.94
CA LYS A 141 10.25 -26.52 19.50
C LYS A 141 10.48 -25.28 18.63
N LEU A 142 10.16 -24.10 19.14
CA LEU A 142 10.34 -22.81 18.49
C LEU A 142 11.74 -22.21 18.76
N ASN A 143 12.58 -22.86 19.53
CA ASN A 143 13.86 -22.34 20.00
C ASN A 143 13.73 -20.96 20.67
N GLY A 144 12.58 -20.66 21.29
CA GLY A 144 12.26 -19.38 21.91
C GLY A 144 12.32 -18.19 20.95
N LYS A 145 11.95 -18.37 19.66
CA LYS A 145 12.06 -17.33 18.63
C LYS A 145 10.72 -17.03 17.97
N ILE A 146 10.52 -15.75 17.67
CA ILE A 146 9.46 -15.25 16.77
C ILE A 146 10.16 -14.49 15.65
N TYR A 147 9.81 -14.80 14.41
CA TYR A 147 10.44 -14.20 13.23
C TYR A 147 9.63 -13.02 12.73
N GLY A 148 10.27 -11.86 12.72
CA GLY A 148 9.77 -10.61 12.18
C GLY A 148 10.46 -10.25 10.87
N ILE A 149 10.20 -9.02 10.43
CA ILE A 149 10.78 -8.48 9.21
C ILE A 149 11.81 -7.37 9.52
N GLU A 150 11.85 -6.26 8.78
CA GLU A 150 12.91 -5.26 8.95
C GLU A 150 12.80 -4.49 10.27
N PRO A 151 13.94 -4.02 10.82
CA PRO A 151 13.96 -3.16 12.00
C PRO A 151 13.15 -1.88 11.80
N GLY A 152 12.37 -1.51 12.82
CA GLY A 152 11.47 -0.36 12.77
C GLY A 152 10.09 -0.65 12.17
N ASN A 153 9.81 -1.91 11.83
CA ASN A 153 8.50 -2.37 11.41
C ASN A 153 7.51 -2.35 12.59
N ASP A 154 6.25 -2.04 12.31
CA ASP A 154 5.18 -1.98 13.32
C ASP A 154 4.85 -3.36 13.93
N GLY A 155 4.82 -4.43 13.14
CA GLY A 155 4.62 -5.79 13.66
C GLY A 155 5.76 -6.25 14.56
N ASN A 156 7.01 -5.92 14.22
CA ASN A 156 8.16 -6.15 15.11
C ASN A 156 7.99 -5.40 16.44
N ALA A 157 7.51 -4.16 16.40
CA ALA A 157 7.25 -3.38 17.61
C ALA A 157 6.16 -4.01 18.49
N LEU A 158 5.11 -4.56 17.88
CA LEU A 158 4.06 -5.30 18.58
C LEU A 158 4.59 -6.60 19.20
N ILE A 159 5.38 -7.38 18.47
CA ILE A 159 6.02 -8.60 19.01
C ILE A 159 6.94 -8.24 20.17
N LYS A 160 7.77 -7.21 20.00
CA LYS A 160 8.67 -6.74 21.08
C LYS A 160 7.87 -6.33 22.31
N LYS A 161 6.77 -5.59 22.15
CA LYS A 161 5.89 -5.22 23.27
C LYS A 161 5.30 -6.44 23.98
N MET A 162 4.90 -7.49 23.25
CA MET A 162 4.44 -8.75 23.86
C MET A 162 5.54 -9.42 24.67
N ILE A 163 6.76 -9.47 24.15
CA ILE A 163 7.94 -10.06 24.81
C ILE A 163 8.28 -9.27 26.07
N ASP A 164 8.46 -7.96 25.96
CA ASP A 164 8.86 -7.08 27.07
C ASP A 164 7.79 -7.08 28.19
N GLY A 165 6.50 -7.15 27.81
CA GLY A 165 5.37 -7.22 28.75
C GLY A 165 5.01 -8.63 29.20
N ASN A 166 5.76 -9.66 28.82
CA ASN A 166 5.46 -11.07 29.08
C ASN A 166 4.02 -11.48 28.72
N GLN A 167 3.41 -10.83 27.70
CA GLN A 167 2.09 -11.21 27.22
C GLN A 167 2.13 -12.64 26.64
N PHE A 168 1.10 -13.42 26.85
CA PHE A 168 1.03 -14.84 26.45
C PHE A 168 2.19 -15.72 26.97
N GLY A 169 2.92 -15.25 28.00
CA GLY A 169 4.09 -15.95 28.54
C GLY A 169 5.35 -15.83 27.68
N LEU A 170 5.44 -14.83 26.80
CA LEU A 170 6.52 -14.70 25.81
C LEU A 170 7.80 -14.01 26.33
N GLY A 171 7.89 -13.68 27.60
CA GLY A 171 9.02 -12.91 28.16
C GLY A 171 10.40 -13.54 28.00
N LYS A 172 10.49 -14.85 27.66
CA LYS A 172 11.76 -15.55 27.36
C LYS A 172 12.02 -15.68 25.86
N PHE A 173 11.09 -15.26 25.01
CA PHE A 173 11.25 -15.33 23.57
C PHE A 173 12.16 -14.20 23.06
N LYS A 174 12.68 -14.39 21.86
CA LYS A 174 13.47 -13.39 21.13
C LYS A 174 12.84 -13.11 19.79
N LEU A 175 12.68 -11.84 19.46
CA LEU A 175 12.36 -11.41 18.11
C LEU A 175 13.61 -11.56 17.23
N VAL A 176 13.44 -12.19 16.07
CA VAL A 176 14.47 -12.28 15.02
C VAL A 176 14.07 -11.30 13.92
N GLU A 177 14.76 -10.18 13.83
CA GLU A 177 14.55 -9.18 12.80
C GLU A 177 15.44 -9.45 11.59
N SER A 178 14.91 -9.23 10.37
CA SER A 178 15.68 -9.39 9.13
C SER A 178 15.17 -8.49 8.02
N SER A 179 14.35 -9.00 7.15
CA SER A 179 13.56 -8.37 6.09
C SER A 179 12.45 -9.33 5.68
N GLU A 180 11.46 -8.89 4.90
CA GLU A 180 10.48 -9.80 4.30
C GLU A 180 11.16 -11.00 3.63
N ALA A 181 12.09 -10.74 2.71
CA ALA A 181 12.80 -11.80 1.99
C ALA A 181 13.60 -12.71 2.93
N GLY A 182 14.29 -12.15 3.94
CA GLY A 182 15.06 -12.91 4.92
C GLY A 182 14.17 -13.81 5.77
N MET A 183 13.05 -13.29 6.27
CA MET A 183 12.07 -14.07 7.02
C MET A 183 11.51 -15.23 6.17
N LEU A 184 11.12 -14.96 4.92
CA LEU A 184 10.58 -15.99 4.03
C LEU A 184 11.59 -17.10 3.71
N VAL A 185 12.89 -16.79 3.63
CA VAL A 185 13.95 -17.80 3.50
C VAL A 185 13.95 -18.73 4.71
N GLU A 186 13.87 -18.17 5.93
CA GLU A 186 13.81 -18.97 7.16
C GLU A 186 12.54 -19.81 7.25
N VAL A 187 11.38 -19.26 6.86
CA VAL A 187 10.10 -19.99 6.81
C VAL A 187 10.19 -21.16 5.82
N ASN A 188 10.71 -20.93 4.61
CA ASN A 188 10.88 -21.99 3.61
C ASN A 188 11.84 -23.08 4.10
N ARG A 189 12.93 -22.70 4.76
CA ARG A 189 13.87 -23.65 5.36
C ARG A 189 13.17 -24.49 6.43
N ALA A 190 12.45 -23.86 7.35
CA ALA A 190 11.71 -24.55 8.40
C ALA A 190 10.67 -25.53 7.82
N ILE A 191 9.93 -25.12 6.79
CA ILE A 191 8.93 -25.98 6.10
C ILE A 191 9.61 -27.21 5.47
N ARG A 192 10.72 -27.03 4.76
CA ARG A 192 11.46 -28.12 4.13
C ARG A 192 11.99 -29.11 5.17
N ASP A 193 12.54 -28.59 6.28
CA ASP A 193 13.21 -29.36 7.31
C ASP A 193 12.22 -29.82 8.43
N LYS A 194 10.92 -29.53 8.27
CA LYS A 194 9.84 -29.80 9.25
C LYS A 194 10.10 -29.24 10.65
N GLN A 195 10.86 -28.14 10.72
CA GLN A 195 11.11 -27.42 11.96
C GLN A 195 9.92 -26.50 12.31
N TRP A 196 9.70 -26.30 13.59
CA TRP A 196 8.65 -25.39 14.04
C TRP A 196 9.12 -23.95 13.96
N ILE A 197 8.25 -23.09 13.41
CA ILE A 197 8.49 -21.65 13.26
C ILE A 197 7.20 -20.89 13.46
N VAL A 198 7.28 -19.72 14.11
CA VAL A 198 6.23 -18.71 14.18
C VAL A 198 6.79 -17.40 13.64
N PHE A 199 6.03 -16.73 12.76
CA PHE A 199 6.50 -15.58 12.00
C PHE A 199 5.37 -14.60 11.71
N LEU A 200 5.73 -13.37 11.32
CA LEU A 200 4.77 -12.39 10.81
C LEU A 200 4.21 -12.86 9.47
N GLY A 201 2.88 -12.93 9.37
CA GLY A 201 2.17 -13.22 8.14
C GLY A 201 1.15 -12.14 7.82
N TRP A 202 0.88 -11.92 6.54
CA TRP A 202 -0.12 -10.95 6.07
C TRP A 202 -0.77 -11.36 4.77
N GLU A 203 -1.94 -10.77 4.52
CA GLU A 203 -2.68 -10.82 3.26
C GLU A 203 -2.93 -9.38 2.78
N PRO A 204 -2.72 -9.08 1.48
CA PRO A 204 -2.30 -10.01 0.40
C PRO A 204 -0.80 -10.31 0.44
N HIS A 205 -0.44 -11.53 0.20
CA HIS A 205 0.94 -11.95 -0.07
C HIS A 205 0.96 -13.35 -0.69
N PRO A 206 1.80 -13.62 -1.71
CA PRO A 206 1.89 -14.92 -2.36
C PRO A 206 2.25 -16.08 -1.43
N MET A 207 2.88 -15.84 -0.27
CA MET A 207 3.15 -16.88 0.73
C MET A 207 1.89 -17.64 1.14
N ASN A 208 0.71 -16.99 1.15
CA ASN A 208 -0.56 -17.61 1.51
C ASN A 208 -1.00 -18.70 0.53
N VAL A 209 -0.50 -18.66 -0.70
CA VAL A 209 -0.80 -19.64 -1.75
C VAL A 209 0.37 -20.61 -1.96
N GLN A 210 1.61 -20.10 -1.87
CA GLN A 210 2.83 -20.87 -2.13
C GLN A 210 3.23 -21.76 -0.95
N MET A 211 2.88 -21.35 0.26
CA MET A 211 3.18 -22.06 1.50
C MET A 211 1.86 -22.45 2.17
N LYS A 212 1.77 -23.66 2.69
CA LYS A 212 0.65 -24.05 3.53
C LYS A 212 0.86 -23.46 4.92
N ILE A 213 0.24 -22.34 5.21
CA ILE A 213 0.35 -21.62 6.48
C ILE A 213 -1.03 -21.35 7.07
N ASP A 214 -1.08 -21.20 8.37
CA ASP A 214 -2.28 -20.86 9.15
C ASP A 214 -1.97 -19.65 10.05
N TYR A 215 -2.96 -18.78 10.20
CA TYR A 215 -2.89 -17.64 11.12
C TYR A 215 -3.31 -18.07 12.52
N LEU A 216 -2.60 -17.56 13.53
CA LEU A 216 -2.90 -17.86 14.92
C LEU A 216 -4.08 -17.04 15.44
N THR A 217 -4.97 -17.67 16.19
CA THR A 217 -6.09 -17.00 16.88
C THR A 217 -5.63 -16.32 18.18
N GLY A 218 -6.48 -15.42 18.74
CA GLY A 218 -6.26 -14.83 20.06
C GLY A 218 -5.22 -13.70 20.10
N GLY A 219 -4.83 -13.17 18.94
CA GLY A 219 -3.94 -12.01 18.80
C GLY A 219 -4.68 -10.66 18.71
N ASP A 220 -6.01 -10.64 18.84
CA ASP A 220 -6.86 -9.48 18.56
C ASP A 220 -6.52 -8.25 19.38
N SER A 221 -6.11 -8.43 20.64
CA SER A 221 -5.69 -7.33 21.52
C SER A 221 -4.36 -6.69 21.13
N VAL A 222 -3.62 -7.30 20.21
CA VAL A 222 -2.29 -6.84 19.77
C VAL A 222 -2.33 -6.38 18.32
N PHE A 223 -2.82 -7.23 17.40
CA PHE A 223 -2.81 -6.98 15.96
C PHE A 223 -4.14 -6.43 15.43
N GLY A 224 -5.21 -6.47 16.23
CA GLY A 224 -6.56 -6.12 15.81
C GLY A 224 -7.45 -7.35 15.64
N PRO A 225 -8.79 -7.16 15.52
CA PRO A 225 -9.77 -8.25 15.41
C PRO A 225 -9.61 -9.04 14.10
N ASN A 226 -10.30 -10.18 14.00
CA ASN A 226 -10.40 -10.97 12.78
C ASN A 226 -9.03 -11.34 12.16
N TYR A 227 -8.10 -11.85 12.97
CA TYR A 227 -6.72 -12.16 12.56
C TYR A 227 -5.92 -10.93 12.12
N GLY A 228 -6.09 -9.81 12.84
CA GLY A 228 -5.43 -8.56 12.48
C GLY A 228 -5.96 -7.96 11.19
N GLU A 229 -7.31 -7.94 11.02
CA GLU A 229 -7.94 -7.25 9.89
C GLU A 229 -7.42 -5.82 9.79
N ALA A 230 -6.92 -5.48 8.62
CA ALA A 230 -6.29 -4.19 8.36
C ALA A 230 -6.91 -3.49 7.14
N LYS A 231 -6.79 -2.17 7.16
CA LYS A 231 -7.01 -1.31 5.99
C LYS A 231 -5.67 -0.67 5.64
N VAL A 232 -5.34 -0.64 4.37
CA VAL A 232 -4.17 0.10 3.91
C VAL A 232 -4.62 1.44 3.36
N LEU A 233 -4.00 2.52 3.82
CA LEU A 233 -4.35 3.88 3.46
C LEU A 233 -3.14 4.59 2.82
N THR A 234 -3.45 5.69 2.15
CA THR A 234 -2.43 6.53 1.55
C THR A 234 -2.13 7.72 2.44
N ALA A 235 -0.85 7.97 2.68
CA ALA A 235 -0.36 9.13 3.43
C ALA A 235 0.40 10.11 2.52
N THR A 236 0.17 11.41 2.71
CA THR A 236 0.78 12.51 1.93
C THR A 236 1.09 13.71 2.84
N PRO A 237 1.91 14.67 2.38
CA PRO A 237 1.96 16.00 3.01
C PRO A 237 0.56 16.63 3.03
N PRO A 238 0.21 17.42 4.06
CA PRO A 238 -1.15 17.95 4.21
C PRO A 238 -1.57 18.92 3.09
N ASP A 239 -0.63 19.61 2.47
CA ASP A 239 -0.82 20.55 1.37
C ASP A 239 -0.71 19.90 -0.04
N TYR A 240 -0.49 18.58 -0.11
CA TYR A 240 -0.19 17.92 -1.39
C TYR A 240 -1.31 18.09 -2.42
N ALA A 241 -2.56 17.97 -2.00
CA ALA A 241 -3.70 18.12 -2.90
C ALA A 241 -3.88 19.56 -3.45
N GLN A 242 -3.45 20.58 -2.70
CA GLN A 242 -3.48 21.96 -3.15
C GLN A 242 -2.28 22.26 -4.09
N ARG A 243 -1.12 21.70 -3.77
CA ARG A 243 0.11 21.90 -4.52
C ARG A 243 0.14 21.13 -5.84
N CYS A 244 -0.35 19.90 -5.86
CA CYS A 244 -0.32 18.98 -7.01
C CYS A 244 -1.69 18.32 -7.21
N PRO A 245 -2.72 19.07 -7.61
CA PRO A 245 -4.11 18.61 -7.61
C PRO A 245 -4.37 17.44 -8.55
N ASN A 246 -3.72 17.36 -9.70
CA ASN A 246 -3.92 16.27 -10.65
C ASN A 246 -3.30 14.95 -10.14
N VAL A 247 -2.05 14.97 -9.65
CA VAL A 247 -1.45 13.79 -9.01
C VAL A 247 -2.23 13.38 -7.77
N ALA A 248 -2.66 14.33 -6.93
CA ALA A 248 -3.46 14.02 -5.75
C ALA A 248 -4.81 13.38 -6.13
N LYS A 249 -5.44 13.82 -7.21
CA LYS A 249 -6.64 13.19 -7.77
C LYS A 249 -6.34 11.75 -8.19
N PHE A 250 -5.28 11.54 -8.96
CA PHE A 250 -4.82 10.22 -9.36
C PHE A 250 -4.61 9.31 -8.14
N VAL A 251 -3.81 9.74 -7.17
CA VAL A 251 -3.51 8.97 -5.96
C VAL A 251 -4.78 8.65 -5.16
N SER A 252 -5.75 9.57 -5.10
CA SER A 252 -7.03 9.34 -4.41
C SER A 252 -7.95 8.34 -5.11
N ASN A 253 -7.75 8.13 -6.41
CA ASN A 253 -8.51 7.14 -7.17
C ASN A 253 -7.96 5.70 -7.02
N LEU A 254 -6.72 5.56 -6.56
CA LEU A 254 -6.08 4.24 -6.42
C LEU A 254 -6.81 3.40 -5.38
N GLN A 255 -7.42 2.34 -5.82
CA GLN A 255 -8.05 1.32 -4.98
C GLN A 255 -7.68 -0.04 -5.54
N PHE A 256 -6.93 -0.78 -4.77
CA PHE A 256 -6.48 -2.12 -5.09
C PHE A 256 -7.41 -3.16 -4.48
N THR A 257 -7.23 -4.40 -4.86
CA THR A 257 -7.82 -5.57 -4.22
C THR A 257 -6.70 -6.55 -3.86
N THR A 258 -6.95 -7.41 -2.90
CA THR A 258 -6.00 -8.48 -2.54
C THR A 258 -5.61 -9.33 -3.76
N SER A 259 -6.54 -9.55 -4.69
CA SER A 259 -6.28 -10.26 -5.94
C SER A 259 -5.32 -9.50 -6.86
N ILE A 260 -5.52 -8.19 -7.06
CA ILE A 260 -4.63 -7.35 -7.88
C ILE A 260 -3.21 -7.40 -7.34
N GLU A 261 -3.06 -7.14 -6.04
CA GLU A 261 -1.74 -7.12 -5.41
C GLU A 261 -1.06 -8.48 -5.49
N ASN A 262 -1.75 -9.57 -5.17
CA ASN A 262 -1.19 -10.92 -5.29
C ASN A 262 -0.70 -11.22 -6.71
N HIS A 263 -1.46 -10.85 -7.76
CA HIS A 263 -1.04 -11.08 -9.14
C HIS A 263 0.23 -10.30 -9.52
N VAL A 264 0.35 -9.05 -9.08
CA VAL A 264 1.53 -8.21 -9.40
C VAL A 264 2.73 -8.60 -8.53
N MET A 265 2.51 -9.06 -7.31
CA MET A 265 3.60 -9.49 -6.41
C MET A 265 4.31 -10.77 -6.87
N VAL A 266 3.60 -11.72 -7.49
CA VAL A 266 4.19 -13.02 -7.91
C VAL A 266 5.43 -12.84 -8.79
N PRO A 267 5.41 -12.10 -9.91
CA PRO A 267 6.60 -11.86 -10.71
C PRO A 267 7.68 -11.07 -9.96
N ILE A 268 7.30 -10.11 -9.09
CA ILE A 268 8.25 -9.33 -8.29
C ILE A 268 9.03 -10.24 -7.32
N MET A 269 8.35 -11.17 -6.66
CA MET A 269 9.02 -12.18 -5.82
C MET A 269 9.97 -13.07 -6.62
N ASN A 270 9.69 -13.28 -7.90
CA ASN A 270 10.58 -13.98 -8.84
C ASN A 270 11.66 -13.05 -9.45
N LYS A 271 11.90 -11.88 -8.83
CA LYS A 271 12.94 -10.90 -9.17
C LYS A 271 12.68 -10.11 -10.46
N GLU A 272 11.45 -10.06 -10.92
CA GLU A 272 11.08 -9.14 -11.98
C GLU A 272 11.04 -7.69 -11.48
N ASP A 273 11.38 -6.74 -12.34
CA ASP A 273 11.26 -5.31 -12.01
C ASP A 273 9.80 -4.95 -11.72
N PRO A 274 9.50 -4.26 -10.60
CA PRO A 274 8.13 -3.92 -10.21
C PRO A 274 7.35 -3.11 -11.24
N ASN A 275 8.01 -2.19 -11.96
CA ASN A 275 7.34 -1.40 -12.99
C ASN A 275 7.02 -2.26 -14.23
N LYS A 276 7.90 -3.23 -14.54
CA LYS A 276 7.65 -4.18 -15.63
C LYS A 276 6.47 -5.10 -15.28
N ALA A 277 6.47 -5.71 -14.09
CA ALA A 277 5.37 -6.54 -13.60
C ALA A 277 4.04 -5.78 -13.61
N ALA A 278 4.06 -4.51 -13.15
CA ALA A 278 2.91 -3.62 -13.18
C ALA A 278 2.43 -3.33 -14.61
N ALA A 279 3.35 -3.01 -15.52
CA ALA A 279 3.01 -2.73 -16.92
C ALA A 279 2.38 -3.95 -17.61
N GLU A 280 2.89 -5.14 -17.37
CA GLU A 280 2.32 -6.38 -17.91
C GLU A 280 0.92 -6.64 -17.36
N TRP A 281 0.73 -6.45 -16.06
CA TRP A 281 -0.59 -6.59 -15.45
C TRP A 281 -1.58 -5.57 -16.01
N LEU A 282 -1.19 -4.28 -16.13
CA LEU A 282 -2.03 -3.21 -16.69
C LEU A 282 -2.42 -3.48 -18.15
N LYS A 283 -1.50 -4.01 -18.96
CA LYS A 283 -1.80 -4.42 -20.34
C LYS A 283 -2.84 -5.53 -20.40
N ALA A 284 -2.75 -6.49 -19.49
CA ALA A 284 -3.71 -7.59 -19.39
C ALA A 284 -5.06 -7.17 -18.79
N ASN A 285 -5.11 -6.04 -18.07
CA ASN A 285 -6.29 -5.55 -17.34
C ASN A 285 -6.59 -4.06 -17.62
N PRO A 286 -6.70 -3.63 -18.89
CA PRO A 286 -6.82 -2.21 -19.26
C PRO A 286 -8.06 -1.52 -18.70
N GLN A 287 -9.12 -2.29 -18.37
CA GLN A 287 -10.34 -1.78 -17.74
C GLN A 287 -10.10 -1.15 -16.35
N SER A 288 -9.04 -1.54 -15.66
CA SER A 288 -8.66 -0.97 -14.36
C SER A 288 -8.27 0.52 -14.48
N LEU A 289 -7.76 0.92 -15.64
CA LEU A 289 -7.36 2.30 -15.93
C LEU A 289 -8.54 3.27 -15.89
N ASP A 290 -9.74 2.86 -16.28
CA ASP A 290 -10.92 3.72 -16.36
C ASP A 290 -11.24 4.34 -14.99
N LYS A 291 -11.20 3.54 -13.93
CA LYS A 291 -11.44 4.00 -12.56
C LYS A 291 -10.29 4.83 -12.01
N TRP A 292 -9.04 4.36 -12.19
CA TRP A 292 -7.87 5.00 -11.60
C TRP A 292 -7.52 6.33 -12.27
N LEU A 293 -7.86 6.47 -13.55
CA LEU A 293 -7.61 7.69 -14.33
C LEU A 293 -8.85 8.58 -14.51
N ALA A 294 -9.94 8.30 -13.79
CA ALA A 294 -11.15 9.12 -13.85
C ALA A 294 -10.86 10.57 -13.43
N GLY A 295 -11.05 11.52 -14.36
CA GLY A 295 -10.82 12.95 -14.14
C GLY A 295 -9.33 13.32 -13.97
N VAL A 296 -8.40 12.44 -14.36
CA VAL A 296 -6.96 12.67 -14.34
C VAL A 296 -6.48 13.11 -15.72
N THR A 297 -5.57 14.07 -15.77
CA THR A 297 -4.94 14.54 -17.01
C THR A 297 -3.46 14.14 -17.05
N THR A 298 -2.85 14.25 -18.22
CA THR A 298 -1.39 14.25 -18.36
C THR A 298 -0.81 15.48 -17.70
N PHE A 299 0.52 15.47 -17.47
CA PHE A 299 1.23 16.61 -16.92
C PHE A 299 1.07 17.89 -17.76
N ASP A 300 0.88 17.77 -19.08
CA ASP A 300 0.61 18.87 -20.01
C ASP A 300 -0.89 19.15 -20.23
N GLY A 301 -1.78 18.59 -19.41
CA GLY A 301 -3.20 18.89 -19.37
C GLY A 301 -4.09 18.15 -20.39
N LYS A 302 -3.56 17.15 -21.10
CA LYS A 302 -4.34 16.31 -22.04
C LYS A 302 -5.13 15.22 -21.28
N PRO A 303 -6.13 14.58 -21.91
CA PRO A 303 -6.84 13.45 -21.29
C PRO A 303 -5.88 12.32 -20.88
N GLY A 304 -5.92 11.91 -19.60
CA GLY A 304 -4.96 10.96 -19.02
C GLY A 304 -5.17 9.53 -19.49
N LEU A 305 -6.43 9.05 -19.54
CA LEU A 305 -6.74 7.68 -19.91
C LEU A 305 -6.21 7.30 -21.32
N PRO A 306 -6.48 8.06 -22.39
CA PRO A 306 -5.91 7.76 -23.70
C PRO A 306 -4.37 7.81 -23.72
N ALA A 307 -3.76 8.72 -22.97
CA ALA A 307 -2.30 8.82 -22.90
C ALA A 307 -1.65 7.58 -22.26
N VAL A 308 -2.22 7.10 -21.14
CA VAL A 308 -1.72 5.88 -20.48
C VAL A 308 -1.99 4.64 -21.33
N LYS A 309 -3.15 4.53 -21.97
CA LYS A 309 -3.42 3.44 -22.93
C LYS A 309 -2.41 3.42 -24.07
N ALA A 310 -2.13 4.56 -24.66
CA ALA A 310 -1.12 4.68 -25.71
C ALA A 310 0.29 4.33 -25.21
N TYR A 311 0.66 4.77 -24.01
CA TYR A 311 1.94 4.43 -23.37
C TYR A 311 2.11 2.91 -23.15
N LEU A 312 1.03 2.24 -22.76
CA LEU A 312 1.01 0.79 -22.55
C LEU A 312 0.85 -0.01 -23.85
N GLY A 313 0.47 0.62 -24.96
CA GLY A 313 0.18 -0.05 -26.24
C GLY A 313 -1.11 -0.87 -26.19
N VAL A 314 -2.14 -0.38 -25.45
CA VAL A 314 -3.48 -1.00 -25.36
C VAL A 314 -4.57 -0.04 -25.88
N HIS A 315 -5.72 -0.59 -26.30
CA HIS A 315 -6.79 0.15 -26.94
C HIS A 315 -8.04 0.24 -26.06
#